data_245b168d97c08e92fa66984049931778
#
_entry.id   245b168d97c08e92fa66984049931778
#
_cell.length_a   1.000
_cell.length_b   1.000
_cell.length_c   1.000
_cell.angle_alpha   90.00
_cell.angle_beta   90.00
_cell.angle_gamma   90.00
#
_symmetry.space_group_name_H-M   'P 1'
#
loop_
_entity.id
_entity.type
_entity.pdbx_description
1 polymer ?
#
loop_
_entity_poly.entity_id
_entity_poly.type
_entity_poly.pdbx_seq_one_letter_code
_entity_poly.pdbx_strand_id
1 'polypeptide(L)'
;PVVTNPDKATNALKWAVAEMLRRYDLAKQINARNLKEYNAKVKWKDKLPYIVVVIDELADLMMSWNKKEVEGSIARIAQMARAVWMHLIIATQRPSVDVITWLIKANIPSRIAFTVASQIDSRTVIDKAWAEDLLWRWDMLYFPTGSMEPERVQWVLVETDEIESIINEIKLTIDPDMNIYDDEIVNWKSKLSWSILDGYNWDQDEEPELVEKAILVVREAKKWSTSLIQRKLWLGYARAAKILDILEEMWIVWPSNWSKPREV
;
A
#
# COMPACT_ATOMS: atom_id res chain seq x y z
N PRO A 1 6.35 13.08 -6.19
CA PRO A 1 7.81 13.16 -6.01
C PRO A 1 8.52 11.87 -6.42
N VAL A 2 9.78 11.95 -6.82
CA VAL A 2 10.65 10.79 -6.99
C VAL A 2 11.30 10.46 -5.66
N VAL A 3 11.16 9.22 -5.20
CA VAL A 3 11.63 8.77 -3.88
C VAL A 3 12.75 7.75 -4.07
N THR A 4 13.96 8.09 -3.64
CA THR A 4 15.14 7.26 -3.80
C THR A 4 15.61 6.56 -2.52
N ASN A 5 15.03 6.92 -1.38
CA ASN A 5 15.37 6.35 -0.08
C ASN A 5 14.29 5.34 0.35
N PRO A 6 14.65 4.09 0.73
CA PRO A 6 13.69 3.04 1.11
C PRO A 6 12.78 3.40 2.29
N ASP A 7 13.29 4.12 3.29
CA ASP A 7 12.46 4.53 4.44
C ASP A 7 11.43 5.58 4.02
N LYS A 8 11.82 6.51 3.17
CA LYS A 8 10.91 7.49 2.58
C LYS A 8 9.91 6.84 1.64
N ALA A 9 10.29 5.79 0.91
CA ALA A 9 9.37 5.01 0.08
C ALA A 9 8.31 4.29 0.92
N THR A 10 8.70 3.72 2.06
CA THR A 10 7.75 3.15 3.03
C THR A 10 6.75 4.21 3.52
N ASN A 11 7.22 5.41 3.84
CA ASN A 11 6.34 6.52 4.25
C ASN A 11 5.39 6.95 3.13
N ALA A 12 5.87 7.02 1.88
CA ALA A 12 5.03 7.33 0.72
C ALA A 12 3.94 6.28 0.49
N LEU A 13 4.23 4.98 0.70
CA LEU A 13 3.21 3.93 0.64
C LEU A 13 2.19 4.05 1.77
N LYS A 14 2.62 4.39 2.98
CA LYS A 14 1.71 4.69 4.10
C LYS A 14 0.83 5.90 3.81
N TRP A 15 1.40 6.96 3.23
CA TRP A 15 0.62 8.10 2.75
C TRP A 15 -0.42 7.68 1.71
N ALA A 16 -0.05 6.85 0.76
CA ALA A 16 -0.99 6.37 -0.26
C ALA A 16 -2.16 5.58 0.36
N VAL A 17 -1.92 4.78 1.39
CA VAL A 17 -2.98 4.10 2.15
C VAL A 17 -3.87 5.12 2.88
N ALA A 18 -3.29 6.12 3.53
CA ALA A 18 -4.06 7.16 4.22
C ALA A 18 -4.90 7.99 3.23
N GLU A 19 -4.33 8.39 2.09
CA GLU A 19 -5.04 9.11 1.03
C GLU A 19 -6.19 8.27 0.45
N MET A 20 -5.98 6.98 0.26
CA MET A 20 -7.04 6.04 -0.15
C MET A 20 -8.22 6.08 0.84
N LEU A 21 -7.95 5.98 2.13
CA LEU A 21 -8.98 6.02 3.16
C LEU A 21 -9.68 7.38 3.20
N ARG A 22 -8.93 8.49 3.14
CA ARG A 22 -9.49 9.84 3.04
C ARG A 22 -10.46 9.98 1.86
N ARG A 23 -10.11 9.42 0.70
CA ARG A 23 -10.98 9.44 -0.48
C ARG A 23 -12.28 8.65 -0.28
N TYR A 24 -12.21 7.52 0.42
CA TYR A 24 -13.40 6.76 0.80
C TYR A 24 -14.31 7.57 1.72
N ASP A 25 -13.75 8.26 2.71
CA ASP A 25 -14.52 9.09 3.64
C ASP A 25 -15.19 10.25 2.93
N LEU A 26 -14.49 10.92 2.02
CA LEU A 26 -15.07 11.98 1.19
C LEU A 26 -16.22 11.46 0.31
N ALA A 27 -16.05 10.30 -0.32
CA ALA A 27 -17.09 9.69 -1.12
C ALA A 27 -18.31 9.30 -0.26
N LYS A 28 -18.09 8.79 0.93
CA LYS A 28 -19.15 8.44 1.90
C LYS A 28 -19.96 9.66 2.34
N GLN A 29 -19.33 10.80 2.63
CA GLN A 29 -19.99 12.03 3.06
C GLN A 29 -21.06 12.54 2.08
N ILE A 30 -20.86 12.29 0.78
CA ILE A 30 -21.80 12.72 -0.27
C ILE A 30 -22.55 11.55 -0.91
N ASN A 31 -22.52 10.36 -0.29
CA ASN A 31 -23.14 9.14 -0.80
C ASN A 31 -22.73 8.84 -2.25
N ALA A 32 -21.42 8.90 -2.55
CA ALA A 32 -20.86 8.51 -3.84
C ALA A 32 -20.27 7.08 -3.74
N ARG A 33 -20.55 6.24 -4.75
CA ARG A 33 -20.09 4.83 -4.77
C ARG A 33 -18.63 4.67 -5.21
N ASN A 34 -18.13 5.66 -5.94
CA ASN A 34 -16.78 5.69 -6.48
C ASN A 34 -16.36 7.13 -6.78
N LEU A 35 -15.10 7.32 -7.12
CA LEU A 35 -14.55 8.64 -7.36
C LEU A 35 -15.12 9.34 -8.61
N LYS A 36 -15.57 8.58 -9.62
CA LYS A 36 -16.26 9.16 -10.78
C LYS A 36 -17.56 9.85 -10.38
N GLU A 37 -18.33 9.18 -9.53
CA GLU A 37 -19.58 9.72 -9.00
C GLU A 37 -19.32 10.89 -8.04
N TYR A 38 -18.28 10.79 -7.21
CA TYR A 38 -17.82 11.87 -6.36
C TYR A 38 -17.50 13.13 -7.18
N ASN A 39 -16.62 13.00 -8.18
CA ASN A 39 -16.20 14.12 -9.02
C ASN A 39 -17.34 14.72 -9.87
N ALA A 40 -18.41 13.98 -10.11
CA ALA A 40 -19.61 14.50 -10.77
C ALA A 40 -20.47 15.38 -9.83
N LYS A 41 -20.41 15.14 -8.52
CA LYS A 41 -21.21 15.83 -7.50
C LYS A 41 -20.52 17.07 -6.90
N VAL A 42 -19.20 17.16 -6.98
CA VAL A 42 -18.43 18.27 -6.38
C VAL A 42 -18.07 19.34 -7.40
N LYS A 43 -17.69 20.53 -6.88
CA LYS A 43 -17.20 21.64 -7.72
C LYS A 43 -15.83 21.29 -8.32
N TRP A 44 -15.46 21.95 -9.41
CA TRP A 44 -14.20 21.69 -10.12
C TRP A 44 -12.98 21.68 -9.20
N LYS A 45 -12.87 22.64 -8.29
CA LYS A 45 -11.76 22.79 -7.35
C LYS A 45 -11.64 21.65 -6.34
N ASP A 46 -12.72 20.92 -6.09
CA ASP A 46 -12.80 19.85 -5.10
C ASP A 46 -12.68 18.46 -5.76
N LYS A 47 -12.52 18.42 -7.08
CA LYS A 47 -12.32 17.15 -7.82
C LYS A 47 -10.99 16.52 -7.49
N LEU A 48 -11.00 15.22 -7.34
CA LEU A 48 -9.82 14.42 -7.02
C LEU A 48 -9.25 13.77 -8.29
N PRO A 49 -7.95 13.84 -8.52
CA PRO A 49 -7.29 13.24 -9.69
C PRO A 49 -7.09 11.73 -9.49
N TYR A 50 -6.71 11.05 -10.57
CA TYR A 50 -6.07 9.74 -10.48
C TYR A 50 -4.73 9.84 -9.76
N ILE A 51 -4.39 8.82 -8.99
CA ILE A 51 -3.04 8.64 -8.43
C ILE A 51 -2.48 7.35 -8.97
N VAL A 52 -1.29 7.41 -9.53
CA VAL A 52 -0.52 6.24 -9.96
C VAL A 52 0.74 6.18 -9.11
N VAL A 53 0.90 5.10 -8.36
CA VAL A 53 2.10 4.81 -7.58
C VAL A 53 2.96 3.87 -8.39
N VAL A 54 4.16 4.30 -8.74
CA VAL A 54 5.12 3.49 -9.50
C VAL A 54 6.24 3.06 -8.58
N ILE A 55 6.50 1.75 -8.52
CA ILE A 55 7.65 1.14 -7.84
C ILE A 55 8.54 0.56 -8.93
N ASP A 56 9.69 1.18 -9.14
CA ASP A 56 10.64 0.81 -10.20
C ASP A 56 11.40 -0.49 -9.88
N GLU A 57 11.84 -0.65 -8.63
CA GLU A 57 12.49 -1.89 -8.15
C GLU A 57 11.91 -2.31 -6.80
N LEU A 58 11.00 -3.29 -6.86
CA LEU A 58 10.35 -3.82 -5.66
C LEU A 58 11.35 -4.52 -4.73
N ALA A 59 12.39 -5.17 -5.29
CA ALA A 59 13.37 -5.92 -4.49
C ALA A 59 14.06 -5.04 -3.46
N ASP A 60 14.36 -3.78 -3.78
CA ASP A 60 15.03 -2.87 -2.86
C ASP A 60 14.17 -2.55 -1.62
N LEU A 61 12.86 -2.54 -1.78
CA LEU A 61 11.93 -2.36 -0.67
C LEU A 61 11.72 -3.67 0.11
N MET A 62 11.66 -4.80 -0.59
CA MET A 62 11.42 -6.12 0.02
C MET A 62 12.63 -6.68 0.74
N MET A 63 13.83 -6.20 0.43
CA MET A 63 15.07 -6.53 1.14
C MET A 63 15.33 -5.62 2.35
N SER A 64 14.52 -4.57 2.53
CA SER A 64 14.64 -3.67 3.67
C SER A 64 14.04 -4.28 4.94
N TRP A 65 14.40 -3.73 6.08
CA TRP A 65 13.85 -4.13 7.39
C TRP A 65 12.34 -3.83 7.52
N ASN A 66 11.79 -2.96 6.67
CA ASN A 66 10.38 -2.60 6.60
C ASN A 66 9.54 -3.51 5.67
N LYS A 67 10.07 -4.64 5.22
CA LYS A 67 9.42 -5.57 4.26
C LYS A 67 7.93 -5.80 4.54
N LYS A 68 7.56 -6.12 5.78
CA LYS A 68 6.17 -6.42 6.15
C LYS A 68 5.23 -5.21 5.98
N GLU A 69 5.72 -4.02 6.28
CA GLU A 69 4.94 -2.79 6.14
C GLU A 69 4.74 -2.41 4.67
N VAL A 70 5.78 -2.59 3.86
CA VAL A 70 5.74 -2.39 2.40
C VAL A 70 4.74 -3.36 1.78
N GLU A 71 4.88 -4.66 2.04
CA GLU A 71 4.02 -5.71 1.52
C GLU A 71 2.55 -5.50 1.92
N GLY A 72 2.31 -5.19 3.19
CA GLY A 72 0.97 -4.91 3.71
C GLY A 72 0.33 -3.66 3.07
N SER A 73 1.12 -2.60 2.85
CA SER A 73 0.65 -1.38 2.19
C SER A 73 0.30 -1.63 0.73
N ILE A 74 1.15 -2.35 -0.01
CA ILE A 74 0.91 -2.74 -1.41
C ILE A 74 -0.37 -3.58 -1.51
N ALA A 75 -0.50 -4.61 -0.68
CA ALA A 75 -1.67 -5.48 -0.67
C ALA A 75 -2.95 -4.69 -0.42
N ARG A 76 -2.95 -3.79 0.57
CA ARG A 76 -4.10 -2.96 0.93
C ARG A 76 -4.52 -2.01 -0.19
N ILE A 77 -3.56 -1.34 -0.83
CA ILE A 77 -3.82 -0.48 -1.98
C ILE A 77 -4.39 -1.32 -3.13
N ALA A 78 -3.76 -2.44 -3.47
CA ALA A 78 -4.20 -3.30 -4.56
C ALA A 78 -5.63 -3.85 -4.36
N GLN A 79 -6.02 -4.16 -3.12
CA GLN A 79 -7.36 -4.66 -2.79
C GLN A 79 -8.45 -3.58 -2.86
N MET A 80 -8.15 -2.37 -2.41
CA MET A 80 -9.18 -1.39 -2.12
C MET A 80 -9.14 -0.15 -3.02
N ALA A 81 -8.01 0.21 -3.60
CA ALA A 81 -7.82 1.53 -4.19
C ALA A 81 -8.53 1.77 -5.53
N ARG A 82 -9.02 0.71 -6.21
CA ARG A 82 -9.66 0.82 -7.53
C ARG A 82 -10.83 1.81 -7.56
N ALA A 83 -11.71 1.76 -6.56
CA ALA A 83 -12.90 2.61 -6.52
C ALA A 83 -12.58 4.10 -6.29
N VAL A 84 -11.40 4.40 -5.76
CA VAL A 84 -10.92 5.76 -5.46
C VAL A 84 -9.82 6.23 -6.41
N TRP A 85 -9.68 5.55 -7.58
CA TRP A 85 -8.76 5.90 -8.66
C TRP A 85 -7.29 5.98 -8.24
N MET A 86 -6.86 5.01 -7.48
CA MET A 86 -5.45 4.82 -7.19
C MET A 86 -4.98 3.50 -7.81
N HIS A 87 -3.87 3.53 -8.48
CA HIS A 87 -3.31 2.39 -9.22
C HIS A 87 -1.86 2.17 -8.85
N LEU A 88 -1.43 0.90 -8.90
CA LEU A 88 -0.06 0.48 -8.67
C LEU A 88 0.54 -0.03 -9.98
N ILE A 89 1.76 0.41 -10.27
CA ILE A 89 2.64 -0.19 -11.26
C ILE A 89 3.87 -0.64 -10.48
N ILE A 90 4.14 -1.94 -10.49
CA ILE A 90 5.25 -2.52 -9.74
C ILE A 90 6.16 -3.26 -10.69
N ALA A 91 7.43 -2.88 -10.68
CA ALA A 91 8.47 -3.54 -11.46
C ALA A 91 9.56 -4.12 -10.55
N THR A 92 10.29 -5.10 -11.04
CA THR A 92 11.49 -5.65 -10.42
C THR A 92 12.34 -6.36 -11.44
N GLN A 93 13.65 -6.21 -11.31
CA GLN A 93 14.65 -6.99 -12.06
C GLN A 93 15.06 -8.28 -11.33
N ARG A 94 14.49 -8.55 -10.14
CA ARG A 94 14.79 -9.73 -9.32
C ARG A 94 13.54 -10.56 -9.08
N PRO A 95 13.14 -11.41 -10.04
CA PRO A 95 11.92 -12.20 -9.97
C PRO A 95 12.07 -13.41 -9.03
N SER A 96 12.38 -13.17 -7.76
CA SER A 96 12.44 -14.20 -6.73
C SER A 96 11.17 -14.29 -5.90
N VAL A 97 10.91 -15.43 -5.29
CA VAL A 97 9.74 -15.65 -4.41
C VAL A 97 9.76 -14.78 -3.16
N ASP A 98 10.94 -14.33 -2.74
CA ASP A 98 11.09 -13.40 -1.61
C ASP A 98 10.68 -11.97 -1.94
N VAL A 99 10.72 -11.62 -3.22
CA VAL A 99 10.34 -10.31 -3.77
C VAL A 99 8.89 -10.34 -4.25
N ILE A 100 8.56 -11.27 -5.14
CA ILE A 100 7.21 -11.47 -5.68
C ILE A 100 6.50 -12.52 -4.82
N THR A 101 6.08 -12.09 -3.64
CA THR A 101 5.45 -12.98 -2.67
C THR A 101 4.05 -13.42 -3.10
N TRP A 102 3.55 -14.47 -2.47
CA TRP A 102 2.18 -14.92 -2.67
C TRP A 102 1.16 -13.80 -2.42
N LEU A 103 1.36 -12.97 -1.39
CA LEU A 103 0.45 -11.89 -1.05
C LEU A 103 0.39 -10.83 -2.16
N ILE A 104 1.52 -10.47 -2.75
CA ILE A 104 1.59 -9.56 -3.90
C ILE A 104 0.89 -10.18 -5.11
N LYS A 105 1.20 -11.44 -5.43
CA LYS A 105 0.60 -12.15 -6.58
C LYS A 105 -0.92 -12.30 -6.47
N ALA A 106 -1.44 -12.54 -5.27
CA ALA A 106 -2.88 -12.68 -5.03
C ALA A 106 -3.64 -11.37 -5.24
N ASN A 107 -3.00 -10.23 -5.05
CA ASN A 107 -3.64 -8.91 -5.12
C ASN A 107 -3.33 -8.13 -6.39
N ILE A 108 -2.29 -8.53 -7.13
CA ILE A 108 -1.91 -7.94 -8.43
C ILE A 108 -2.00 -9.03 -9.50
N PRO A 109 -3.20 -9.28 -10.03
CA PRO A 109 -3.45 -10.39 -10.94
C PRO A 109 -3.01 -10.14 -12.38
N SER A 110 -2.93 -8.89 -12.83
CA SER A 110 -2.43 -8.55 -14.16
C SER A 110 -0.91 -8.40 -14.13
N ARG A 111 -0.22 -9.15 -14.97
CA ARG A 111 1.24 -9.24 -14.92
C ARG A 111 1.85 -9.18 -16.31
N ILE A 112 3.07 -8.72 -16.36
CA ILE A 112 3.90 -8.68 -17.56
C ILE A 112 5.25 -9.32 -17.20
N ALA A 113 5.73 -10.23 -18.03
CA ALA A 113 7.09 -10.73 -17.95
C ALA A 113 7.81 -10.41 -19.27
N PHE A 114 8.94 -9.74 -19.15
CA PHE A 114 9.93 -9.67 -20.20
C PHE A 114 10.83 -10.91 -20.11
N THR A 115 11.84 -11.03 -21.00
CA THR A 115 12.79 -12.13 -20.99
C THR A 115 13.43 -12.30 -19.60
N VAL A 116 13.41 -13.51 -19.09
CA VAL A 116 14.01 -13.91 -17.81
C VAL A 116 15.07 -15.00 -18.02
N ALA A 117 15.93 -15.20 -17.01
CA ALA A 117 17.05 -16.14 -17.11
C ALA A 117 16.64 -17.60 -17.04
N SER A 118 15.50 -17.91 -16.41
CA SER A 118 15.08 -19.30 -16.17
C SER A 118 13.57 -19.48 -16.18
N GLN A 119 13.14 -20.72 -16.38
CA GLN A 119 11.74 -21.12 -16.25
C GLN A 119 11.19 -20.90 -14.83
N ILE A 120 12.05 -20.96 -13.80
CA ILE A 120 11.67 -20.70 -12.41
C ILE A 120 11.29 -19.24 -12.25
N ASP A 121 12.06 -18.34 -12.84
CA ASP A 121 11.77 -16.90 -12.82
C ASP A 121 10.46 -16.59 -13.57
N SER A 122 10.25 -17.21 -14.73
CA SER A 122 9.00 -17.11 -15.48
C SER A 122 7.80 -17.48 -14.61
N ARG A 123 7.85 -18.65 -13.97
CA ARG A 123 6.79 -19.11 -13.06
C ARG A 123 6.62 -18.21 -11.85
N THR A 124 7.69 -17.62 -11.38
CA THR A 124 7.62 -16.68 -10.26
C THR A 124 6.81 -15.43 -10.63
N VAL A 125 6.97 -14.91 -11.85
CA VAL A 125 6.25 -13.71 -12.30
C VAL A 125 4.83 -14.02 -12.74
N ILE A 126 4.65 -14.93 -13.72
CA ILE A 126 3.38 -15.14 -14.42
C ILE A 126 2.70 -16.48 -14.14
N ASP A 127 3.21 -17.28 -13.20
CA ASP A 127 2.74 -18.65 -12.87
C ASP A 127 2.83 -19.65 -14.05
N LYS A 128 3.48 -19.27 -15.13
CA LYS A 128 3.66 -20.06 -16.37
C LYS A 128 5.13 -20.04 -16.78
N ALA A 129 5.53 -21.02 -17.58
CA ALA A 129 6.79 -21.03 -18.31
C ALA A 129 6.70 -20.07 -19.53
N TRP A 130 7.75 -19.99 -20.30
CA TRP A 130 7.92 -19.38 -21.63
C TRP A 130 8.46 -17.95 -21.63
N ALA A 131 8.56 -17.23 -20.50
CA ALA A 131 9.23 -15.95 -20.48
C ALA A 131 10.76 -16.08 -20.67
N GLU A 132 11.33 -17.27 -20.36
CA GLU A 132 12.72 -17.60 -20.67
C GLU A 132 13.01 -17.74 -22.16
N ASP A 133 12.01 -18.02 -22.98
CA ASP A 133 12.09 -18.19 -24.43
C ASP A 133 11.81 -16.91 -25.21
N LEU A 134 11.52 -15.79 -24.51
CA LEU A 134 11.26 -14.50 -25.14
C LEU A 134 12.52 -13.91 -25.77
N LEU A 135 12.32 -13.18 -26.85
CA LEU A 135 13.37 -12.45 -27.53
C LEU A 135 13.71 -11.16 -26.75
N TRP A 136 14.94 -10.67 -26.93
CA TRP A 136 15.32 -9.35 -26.44
C TRP A 136 14.55 -8.25 -27.19
N ARG A 137 14.65 -7.00 -26.72
CA ARG A 137 14.02 -5.82 -27.35
C ARG A 137 12.51 -5.73 -27.12
N TRP A 138 12.12 -5.85 -25.83
CA TRP A 138 10.74 -5.58 -25.39
C TRP A 138 9.69 -6.60 -25.87
N ASP A 139 10.12 -7.81 -26.20
CA ASP A 139 9.24 -8.96 -26.35
C ASP A 139 8.75 -9.39 -24.96
N MET A 140 7.46 -9.56 -24.76
CA MET A 140 6.86 -9.79 -23.45
C MET A 140 5.73 -10.80 -23.49
N LEU A 141 5.45 -11.40 -22.33
CA LEU A 141 4.21 -12.10 -22.04
C LEU A 141 3.32 -11.21 -21.20
N TYR A 142 2.15 -10.91 -21.69
CA TYR A 142 1.10 -10.18 -21.00
C TYR A 142 0.06 -11.14 -20.45
N PHE A 143 -0.17 -11.13 -19.14
CA PHE A 143 -1.12 -11.99 -18.46
C PHE A 143 -2.17 -11.13 -17.76
N PRO A 144 -3.26 -10.74 -18.44
CA PRO A 144 -4.32 -9.93 -17.87
C PRO A 144 -5.20 -10.71 -16.89
N THR A 145 -5.86 -9.99 -16.01
CA THR A 145 -6.86 -10.56 -15.10
C THR A 145 -7.98 -11.24 -15.86
N GLY A 146 -8.26 -12.50 -15.51
CA GLY A 146 -9.34 -13.29 -16.11
C GLY A 146 -8.93 -14.08 -17.36
N SER A 147 -7.70 -13.95 -17.85
CA SER A 147 -7.15 -14.82 -18.87
C SER A 147 -6.66 -16.14 -18.29
N MET A 148 -6.77 -17.23 -19.04
CA MET A 148 -6.22 -18.54 -18.66
C MET A 148 -4.77 -18.70 -19.13
N GLU A 149 -4.39 -18.01 -20.19
CA GLU A 149 -3.07 -18.09 -20.81
C GLU A 149 -2.53 -16.68 -21.06
N PRO A 150 -1.21 -16.48 -20.97
CA PRO A 150 -0.58 -15.23 -21.32
C PRO A 150 -0.56 -15.02 -22.83
N GLU A 151 -0.65 -13.77 -23.24
CA GLU A 151 -0.51 -13.35 -24.63
C GLU A 151 0.91 -12.84 -24.87
N ARG A 152 1.53 -13.27 -25.96
CA ARG A 152 2.82 -12.73 -26.40
C ARG A 152 2.61 -11.44 -27.15
N VAL A 153 3.22 -10.38 -26.66
CA VAL A 153 3.07 -9.02 -27.21
C VAL A 153 4.45 -8.40 -27.42
N GLN A 154 4.61 -7.73 -28.54
CA GLN A 154 5.80 -6.90 -28.78
C GLN A 154 5.53 -5.48 -28.25
N TRP A 155 6.27 -5.05 -27.26
CA TRP A 155 6.22 -3.68 -26.78
C TRP A 155 6.91 -2.75 -27.76
N VAL A 156 6.47 -1.51 -27.82
CA VAL A 156 7.13 -0.49 -28.65
C VAL A 156 8.49 -0.12 -28.07
N LEU A 157 9.46 0.07 -28.93
CA LEU A 157 10.73 0.67 -28.55
C LEU A 157 10.51 2.18 -28.34
N VAL A 158 10.95 2.67 -27.19
CA VAL A 158 10.96 4.10 -26.88
C VAL A 158 12.41 4.50 -26.64
N GLU A 159 12.91 5.42 -27.44
CA GLU A 159 14.29 5.92 -27.33
C GLU A 159 14.37 7.03 -26.29
N THR A 160 15.57 7.21 -25.73
CA THR A 160 15.79 8.23 -24.69
C THR A 160 15.47 9.65 -25.18
N ASP A 161 15.82 9.96 -26.43
CA ASP A 161 15.58 11.27 -27.05
C ASP A 161 14.07 11.57 -27.17
N GLU A 162 13.26 10.54 -27.44
CA GLU A 162 11.79 10.67 -27.48
C GLU A 162 11.24 11.02 -26.08
N ILE A 163 11.75 10.35 -25.04
CA ILE A 163 11.38 10.61 -23.65
C ILE A 163 11.75 12.04 -23.25
N GLU A 164 12.98 12.47 -23.58
CA GLU A 164 13.45 13.82 -23.30
C GLU A 164 12.61 14.89 -24.02
N SER A 165 12.25 14.65 -25.26
CA SER A 165 11.39 15.54 -26.04
C SER A 165 10.01 15.70 -25.38
N ILE A 166 9.37 14.59 -24.99
CA ILE A 166 8.06 14.60 -24.31
C ILE A 166 8.16 15.33 -22.96
N ILE A 167 9.21 15.06 -22.19
CA ILE A 167 9.40 15.71 -20.88
C ILE A 167 9.58 17.23 -21.07
N ASN A 168 10.31 17.66 -22.08
CA ASN A 168 10.52 19.07 -22.35
C ASN A 168 9.20 19.76 -22.76
N GLU A 169 8.39 19.13 -23.60
CA GLU A 169 7.05 19.64 -23.92
C GLU A 169 6.15 19.76 -22.69
N ILE A 170 6.15 18.74 -21.82
CA ILE A 170 5.38 18.78 -20.56
C ILE A 170 5.87 19.94 -19.68
N LYS A 171 7.19 20.12 -19.56
CA LYS A 171 7.75 21.23 -18.75
C LYS A 171 7.35 22.61 -19.27
N LEU A 172 7.17 22.79 -20.58
CA LEU A 172 6.72 24.05 -21.17
C LEU A 172 5.25 24.37 -20.81
N THR A 173 4.45 23.36 -20.48
CA THR A 173 3.05 23.54 -20.08
C THR A 173 2.86 23.79 -18.59
N ILE A 174 3.90 23.62 -17.78
CA ILE A 174 3.86 23.80 -16.33
C ILE A 174 4.30 25.22 -15.98
N ASP A 175 3.55 25.88 -15.11
CA ASP A 175 3.93 27.17 -14.55
C ASP A 175 5.27 27.03 -13.80
N PRO A 176 6.31 27.79 -14.16
CA PRO A 176 7.63 27.72 -13.52
C PRO A 176 7.60 27.95 -12.00
N ASP A 177 6.61 28.70 -11.52
CA ASP A 177 6.44 29.00 -10.09
C ASP A 177 5.61 27.93 -9.35
N MET A 178 5.08 26.94 -10.05
CA MET A 178 4.31 25.86 -9.46
C MET A 178 5.22 24.81 -8.82
N ASN A 179 5.10 24.63 -7.51
CA ASN A 179 5.74 23.49 -6.85
C ASN A 179 5.04 22.19 -7.27
N ILE A 180 5.68 21.41 -8.14
CA ILE A 180 5.14 20.17 -8.69
C ILE A 180 5.24 19.01 -7.67
N TYR A 181 6.13 19.15 -6.68
CA TYR A 181 6.41 18.10 -5.72
C TYR A 181 5.74 18.39 -4.37
N ASP A 182 4.99 17.44 -3.90
CA ASP A 182 4.43 17.45 -2.56
C ASP A 182 5.40 16.76 -1.59
N ASP A 183 6.12 17.55 -0.83
CA ASP A 183 7.09 17.07 0.16
C ASP A 183 6.43 16.37 1.35
N GLU A 184 5.13 16.59 1.60
CA GLU A 184 4.39 15.90 2.64
C GLU A 184 4.34 14.39 2.38
N ILE A 185 4.28 13.97 1.11
CA ILE A 185 4.26 12.54 0.73
C ILE A 185 5.51 11.83 1.21
N VAL A 186 6.67 12.44 1.02
CA VAL A 186 7.97 11.84 1.32
C VAL A 186 8.32 11.93 2.80
N ASN A 187 7.90 13.03 3.43
CA ASN A 187 8.12 13.30 4.85
C ASN A 187 6.93 12.89 5.70
N TRP A 188 6.02 12.08 5.14
CA TRP A 188 4.86 11.58 5.85
C TRP A 188 5.29 10.89 7.13
N LYS A 189 5.22 11.61 8.22
CA LYS A 189 5.27 11.01 9.55
C LYS A 189 3.88 10.45 9.77
N SER A 190 3.80 9.14 9.75
CA SER A 190 2.55 8.44 9.98
C SER A 190 1.82 9.06 11.17
N LYS A 191 0.84 9.90 10.89
CA LYS A 191 -0.29 10.10 11.79
C LYS A 191 -1.15 8.81 11.84
N LEU A 192 -0.67 7.71 11.27
CA LEU A 192 -1.43 6.45 11.17
C LEU A 192 -1.55 5.74 12.53
N SER A 193 -0.71 6.04 13.50
CA SER A 193 -1.03 5.70 14.88
C SER A 193 -2.23 6.55 15.37
N TRP A 194 -2.38 7.77 14.87
CA TRP A 194 -3.48 8.67 15.21
C TRP A 194 -4.74 8.46 14.35
N SER A 195 -4.65 8.09 13.08
CA SER A 195 -5.83 7.96 12.21
C SER A 195 -6.67 6.72 12.48
N ILE A 196 -6.09 5.66 13.04
CA ILE A 196 -6.88 4.56 13.62
C ILE A 196 -7.60 5.07 14.87
N LEU A 197 -6.99 6.02 15.58
CA LEU A 197 -7.49 6.61 16.81
C LEU A 197 -8.42 7.81 16.54
N ASP A 198 -8.21 8.60 15.49
CA ASP A 198 -9.03 9.78 15.12
C ASP A 198 -10.45 9.44 14.64
N GLY A 199 -10.68 8.19 14.18
CA GLY A 199 -12.03 7.70 13.86
C GLY A 199 -12.78 7.11 15.06
N TYR A 200 -12.12 6.97 16.18
CA TYR A 200 -12.69 6.45 17.40
C TYR A 200 -13.24 7.61 18.25
N ASN A 201 -14.48 7.47 18.70
CA ASN A 201 -15.14 8.50 19.52
C ASN A 201 -14.66 8.34 20.96
N TRP A 202 -13.62 9.09 21.35
CA TRP A 202 -13.01 9.02 22.68
C TRP A 202 -13.93 9.56 23.75
N ASP A 203 -14.18 8.77 24.78
CA ASP A 203 -14.77 9.29 26.02
C ASP A 203 -13.76 10.18 26.77
N GLN A 204 -14.27 11.15 27.53
CA GLN A 204 -13.45 12.17 28.23
C GLN A 204 -12.39 11.60 29.19
N ASP A 205 -12.50 10.32 29.56
CA ASP A 205 -11.59 9.61 30.47
C ASP A 205 -10.57 8.68 29.75
N GLU A 206 -10.50 8.71 28.44
CA GLU A 206 -9.63 7.85 27.66
C GLU A 206 -8.35 8.56 27.29
N GLU A 207 -7.21 7.86 27.43
CA GLU A 207 -5.87 8.38 27.14
C GLU A 207 -5.31 7.76 25.84
N PRO A 208 -5.41 8.46 24.69
CA PRO A 208 -4.91 7.97 23.40
C PRO A 208 -3.45 7.47 23.43
N GLU A 209 -2.60 8.15 24.18
CA GLU A 209 -1.18 7.76 24.35
C GLU A 209 -1.00 6.39 25.01
N LEU A 210 -1.90 6.03 25.93
CA LEU A 210 -1.88 4.73 26.58
C LEU A 210 -2.32 3.61 25.67
N VAL A 211 -3.31 3.87 24.81
CA VAL A 211 -3.78 2.92 23.79
C VAL A 211 -2.68 2.70 22.76
N GLU A 212 -1.97 3.74 22.34
CA GLU A 212 -0.83 3.63 21.42
C GLU A 212 0.29 2.75 22.01
N LYS A 213 0.65 2.97 23.27
CA LYS A 213 1.63 2.13 23.98
C LYS A 213 1.15 0.68 24.10
N ALA A 214 -0.15 0.47 24.30
CA ALA A 214 -0.72 -0.87 24.37
C ALA A 214 -0.66 -1.59 23.00
N ILE A 215 -0.89 -0.88 21.90
CA ILE A 215 -0.75 -1.41 20.53
C ILE A 215 0.69 -1.90 20.29
N LEU A 216 1.67 -1.12 20.69
CA LEU A 216 3.09 -1.51 20.55
C LEU A 216 3.42 -2.76 21.38
N VAL A 217 2.96 -2.81 22.63
CA VAL A 217 3.17 -3.95 23.54
C VAL A 217 2.54 -5.24 22.97
N VAL A 218 1.33 -5.14 22.42
CA VAL A 218 0.58 -6.27 21.85
C VAL A 218 1.28 -6.79 20.58
N ARG A 219 1.72 -5.89 19.71
CA ARG A 219 2.45 -6.25 18.48
C ARG A 219 3.79 -6.94 18.77
N GLU A 220 4.53 -6.45 19.77
CA GLU A 220 5.81 -7.04 20.16
C GLU A 220 5.64 -8.42 20.79
N ALA A 221 4.62 -8.59 21.63
CA ALA A 221 4.38 -9.83 22.37
C ALA A 221 3.75 -10.96 21.53
N LYS A 222 3.13 -10.66 20.39
CA LYS A 222 2.36 -11.59 19.52
C LYS A 222 1.27 -12.40 20.23
N LYS A 223 1.09 -12.20 21.52
CA LYS A 223 0.05 -12.77 22.38
C LYS A 223 -0.28 -11.72 23.41
N TRP A 224 -1.55 -11.64 23.81
CA TRP A 224 -1.94 -10.59 24.71
C TRP A 224 -3.05 -11.00 25.68
N SER A 225 -3.03 -10.36 26.82
CA SER A 225 -4.00 -10.52 27.89
C SER A 225 -4.05 -9.24 28.69
N THR A 226 -5.16 -9.04 29.40
CA THR A 226 -5.29 -7.91 30.34
C THR A 226 -4.08 -7.85 31.31
N SER A 227 -3.59 -9.00 31.76
CA SER A 227 -2.44 -9.12 32.64
C SER A 227 -1.12 -8.68 32.00
N LEU A 228 -0.97 -8.84 30.67
CA LEU A 228 0.22 -8.36 29.95
C LEU A 228 0.22 -6.84 29.86
N ILE A 229 -0.91 -6.24 29.53
CA ILE A 229 -1.08 -4.79 29.47
C ILE A 229 -0.88 -4.18 30.85
N GLN A 230 -1.47 -4.74 31.89
CA GLN A 230 -1.25 -4.30 33.26
C GLN A 230 0.21 -4.26 33.64
N ARG A 231 0.94 -5.36 33.40
CA ARG A 231 2.34 -5.50 33.78
C ARG A 231 3.28 -4.61 32.93
N LYS A 232 3.04 -4.46 31.65
CA LYS A 232 3.89 -3.69 30.75
C LYS A 232 3.67 -2.20 30.83
N LEU A 233 2.42 -1.77 31.08
CA LEU A 233 2.06 -0.35 31.16
C LEU A 233 1.79 0.13 32.60
N TRP A 234 1.97 -0.74 33.60
CA TRP A 234 1.76 -0.42 35.04
C TRP A 234 0.36 0.11 35.35
N LEU A 235 -0.66 -0.47 34.73
CA LEU A 235 -2.06 -0.06 34.84
C LEU A 235 -2.86 -0.92 35.80
N GLY A 236 -3.90 -0.34 36.40
CA GLY A 236 -4.92 -1.10 37.13
C GLY A 236 -5.76 -1.98 36.19
N TYR A 237 -6.37 -3.05 36.75
CA TYR A 237 -7.14 -4.03 35.96
C TYR A 237 -8.26 -3.41 35.13
N ALA A 238 -9.06 -2.52 35.71
CA ALA A 238 -10.18 -1.87 35.02
C ALA A 238 -9.72 -1.06 33.80
N ARG A 239 -8.59 -0.34 33.95
CA ARG A 239 -8.02 0.48 32.89
C ARG A 239 -7.40 -0.36 31.78
N ALA A 240 -6.72 -1.45 32.14
CA ALA A 240 -6.17 -2.40 31.19
C ALA A 240 -7.26 -3.17 30.42
N ALA A 241 -8.39 -3.49 31.07
CA ALA A 241 -9.54 -4.11 30.43
C ALA A 241 -10.21 -3.14 29.41
N LYS A 242 -10.40 -1.88 29.79
CA LYS A 242 -10.98 -0.86 28.90
C LYS A 242 -10.12 -0.63 27.66
N ILE A 243 -8.79 -0.52 27.82
CA ILE A 243 -7.86 -0.44 26.67
C ILE A 243 -7.99 -1.67 25.79
N LEU A 244 -8.21 -2.81 26.37
CA LEU A 244 -8.42 -4.06 25.68
C LEU A 244 -9.65 -4.05 24.80
N ASP A 245 -10.77 -3.60 25.35
CA ASP A 245 -12.03 -3.48 24.63
C ASP A 245 -11.89 -2.52 23.44
N ILE A 246 -11.17 -1.42 23.64
CA ILE A 246 -10.82 -0.48 22.55
C ILE A 246 -10.00 -1.18 21.44
N LEU A 247 -9.00 -1.98 21.81
CA LEU A 247 -8.20 -2.72 20.83
C LEU A 247 -9.01 -3.78 20.09
N GLU A 248 -10.03 -4.38 20.69
CA GLU A 248 -10.99 -5.27 20.04
C GLU A 248 -11.92 -4.51 19.07
N GLU A 249 -12.47 -3.39 19.48
CA GLU A 249 -13.30 -2.51 18.63
C GLU A 249 -12.53 -1.98 17.42
N MET A 250 -11.24 -1.72 17.61
CA MET A 250 -10.33 -1.29 16.53
C MET A 250 -9.84 -2.44 15.64
N TRP A 251 -10.28 -3.68 15.86
CA TRP A 251 -9.84 -4.86 15.13
C TRP A 251 -8.32 -5.11 15.15
N ILE A 252 -7.64 -4.58 16.17
CA ILE A 252 -6.20 -4.80 16.38
C ILE A 252 -5.97 -6.17 16.99
N VAL A 253 -6.97 -6.69 17.71
CA VAL A 253 -6.96 -7.99 18.37
C VAL A 253 -8.30 -8.68 18.18
N TRP A 254 -8.27 -10.01 18.09
CA TRP A 254 -9.48 -10.82 17.92
C TRP A 254 -10.27 -10.94 19.24
N PRO A 255 -11.61 -10.99 19.20
CA PRO A 255 -12.45 -11.21 20.37
C PRO A 255 -12.09 -12.51 21.10
N SER A 256 -12.20 -12.52 22.42
CA SER A 256 -11.83 -13.67 23.26
C SER A 256 -12.71 -14.89 23.00
N ASN A 257 -12.07 -15.99 22.61
CA ASN A 257 -12.66 -17.32 22.81
C ASN A 257 -12.29 -17.80 24.22
N TRP A 258 -13.21 -17.79 25.10
CA TRP A 258 -13.34 -18.03 26.55
C TRP A 258 -12.25 -18.83 27.32
N SER A 259 -11.14 -19.28 26.76
CA SER A 259 -10.12 -20.02 27.56
C SER A 259 -8.70 -20.09 26.98
N LYS A 260 -8.36 -19.36 25.92
CA LYS A 260 -6.99 -19.35 25.34
C LYS A 260 -6.42 -17.94 25.23
N PRO A 261 -5.09 -17.76 25.32
CA PRO A 261 -4.45 -16.48 25.02
C PRO A 261 -4.83 -16.03 23.63
N ARG A 262 -5.22 -14.77 23.51
CA ARG A 262 -5.69 -14.17 22.26
C ARG A 262 -4.53 -13.96 21.30
N GLU A 263 -4.74 -14.22 20.00
CA GLU A 263 -3.76 -13.99 18.93
C GLU A 263 -3.90 -12.58 18.35
N VAL A 264 -2.81 -12.02 17.86
CA VAL A 264 -2.70 -10.66 17.28
C VAL A 264 -2.71 -10.73 15.78
#